data_8dc4c3bb97b381bb4770cd8d1a5e945a
#
_entry.id   8dc4c3bb97b381bb4770cd8d1a5e945a
#
_cell.length_a   1.000
_cell.length_b   1.000
_cell.length_c   1.000
_cell.angle_alpha   90.00
_cell.angle_beta   90.00
_cell.angle_gamma   90.00
#
_symmetry.space_group_name_H-M   'P 1'
#
loop_
_entity.id
_entity.type
_entity.pdbx_description
1 polymer ?
#
loop_
_entity_poly.entity_id
_entity_poly.type
_entity_poly.pdbx_seq_one_letter_code
_entity_poly.pdbx_strand_id
1 'polypeptide(L)'
;MCGIAGFYNAEGNYQQQKEKWASVLTSMHECLAHRGNDESGIYLSDMTGLSHARLSIRDIVTGKQPIIRQKNGKEYAIVYNGELYNTEELARDLRQSGYEFSTTTDTEVILYAYMQYGASFVRKLNGIFAFAIWDDSKKQLLLYRDRVGIKPLFYSFVSGQLLFASEPKALFCFPGFTPRVSMDGMREVLAIGPARTMGNGIFDDVNEVLPGHYLIFSENTMSDHTYWDLFRAPHTDSYEQTVETVSFLLRDSVTRQMVSDVPVCTFLSGGIDSSIVTAIACRYMEKHGETLNTFSFDFKDNDIYFKSNAFQPERDLPYVKIMLDHYHTNHTYLECDENTLFSALRDAVDAKDFPGMTDVDSSLLYFCSLVKKHNKVALTGECADEIFGGYPWFYREDLLSRDGFPWSADMSVRTLFLKDSFINDLDLAAYSHDRYQTSLNQAPHLSDETETERKRYNIAYLNIKWFMQTLLDRMDRTSMYSGLEARVPFADHRIIEYVFNVPWEMKYQNGVEKALLRDACKDLLPAELLHRKKSPYPKTYHPGYEKLLISEMRHILDQPDAPVKTFIDTKKLETFLEAPTEYGKPWFGQLMAGPQLLAYFIQINYWMQKYHLNL
;
A
#
# COMPACT_ATOMS: atom_id res chain seq x y z
N MET A 1 9.79 -0.05 10.26
CA MET A 1 10.05 -0.17 8.81
C MET A 1 10.99 0.91 8.34
N CYS A 2 11.55 0.76 7.12
CA CYS A 2 12.75 1.46 6.73
C CYS A 2 12.61 2.09 5.35
N GLY A 3 13.58 2.90 4.95
CA GLY A 3 13.81 3.30 3.58
C GLY A 3 15.07 2.62 3.05
N ILE A 4 15.02 2.05 1.85
CA ILE A 4 16.18 1.48 1.17
C ILE A 4 16.39 2.17 -0.17
N ALA A 5 17.65 2.37 -0.55
CA ALA A 5 18.02 2.85 -1.87
C ALA A 5 19.42 2.36 -2.24
N GLY A 6 19.72 2.44 -3.53
CA GLY A 6 21.05 2.08 -4.00
C GLY A 6 21.17 2.08 -5.52
N PHE A 7 22.33 1.65 -5.98
CA PHE A 7 22.67 1.57 -7.39
C PHE A 7 23.60 0.39 -7.69
N TYR A 8 23.63 -0.02 -8.97
CA TYR A 8 24.52 -1.08 -9.46
C TYR A 8 24.98 -0.78 -10.88
N ASN A 9 26.25 -1.09 -11.14
CA ASN A 9 26.83 -1.09 -12.48
C ASN A 9 27.88 -2.21 -12.58
N ALA A 10 27.72 -3.11 -13.54
CA ALA A 10 28.65 -4.22 -13.76
C ALA A 10 30.08 -3.79 -14.09
N GLU A 11 30.24 -2.63 -14.72
CA GLU A 11 31.51 -2.00 -15.07
C GLU A 11 31.92 -0.90 -14.08
N GLY A 12 31.21 -0.83 -12.94
CA GLY A 12 31.40 0.21 -11.95
C GLY A 12 32.78 0.15 -11.27
N ASN A 13 33.28 1.32 -10.89
CA ASN A 13 34.47 1.47 -10.06
C ASN A 13 34.24 2.60 -9.03
N TYR A 14 33.19 2.41 -8.22
CA TYR A 14 32.74 3.44 -7.29
C TYR A 14 33.74 3.73 -6.18
N GLN A 15 34.59 2.75 -5.81
CA GLN A 15 35.62 2.95 -4.81
C GLN A 15 36.70 3.96 -5.22
N GLN A 16 36.95 4.14 -6.53
CA GLN A 16 37.89 5.20 -6.98
C GLN A 16 37.41 6.61 -6.70
N GLN A 17 36.10 6.84 -6.56
CA GLN A 17 35.48 8.11 -6.22
C GLN A 17 34.58 7.97 -4.98
N LYS A 18 35.10 7.28 -3.96
CA LYS A 18 34.35 6.87 -2.76
C LYS A 18 33.56 8.00 -2.11
N GLU A 19 34.18 9.17 -1.93
CA GLU A 19 33.51 10.32 -1.28
C GLU A 19 32.31 10.82 -2.09
N LYS A 20 32.45 10.92 -3.42
CA LYS A 20 31.36 11.32 -4.31
C LYS A 20 30.17 10.34 -4.21
N TRP A 21 30.43 9.04 -4.34
CA TRP A 21 29.38 8.04 -4.36
C TRP A 21 28.75 7.80 -2.97
N ALA A 22 29.54 7.96 -1.90
CA ALA A 22 29.00 8.00 -0.55
C ALA A 22 28.06 9.21 -0.34
N SER A 23 28.39 10.39 -0.89
CA SER A 23 27.51 11.56 -0.86
C SER A 23 26.21 11.32 -1.65
N VAL A 24 26.26 10.65 -2.80
CA VAL A 24 25.05 10.26 -3.55
C VAL A 24 24.16 9.35 -2.72
N LEU A 25 24.71 8.30 -2.10
CA LEU A 25 23.96 7.41 -1.21
C LEU A 25 23.35 8.15 -0.02
N THR A 26 24.08 9.12 0.53
CA THR A 26 23.59 9.99 1.62
C THR A 26 22.38 10.80 1.14
N SER A 27 22.45 11.45 -0.02
CA SER A 27 21.33 12.21 -0.57
C SER A 27 20.10 11.32 -0.85
N MET A 28 20.30 10.10 -1.39
CA MET A 28 19.22 9.15 -1.60
C MET A 28 18.56 8.71 -0.28
N HIS A 29 19.37 8.48 0.76
CA HIS A 29 18.90 8.12 2.08
C HIS A 29 18.15 9.28 2.77
N GLU A 30 18.66 10.53 2.67
CA GLU A 30 18.01 11.71 3.25
C GLU A 30 16.60 11.93 2.68
N CYS A 31 16.40 11.67 1.39
CA CYS A 31 15.06 11.67 0.77
C CYS A 31 14.09 10.65 1.38
N LEU A 32 14.60 9.60 2.05
CA LEU A 32 13.83 8.56 2.69
C LEU A 32 13.80 8.64 4.23
N ALA A 33 14.41 9.68 4.83
CA ALA A 33 14.57 9.81 6.28
C ALA A 33 13.21 9.82 7.03
N HIS A 34 12.14 10.29 6.40
CA HIS A 34 10.79 10.24 6.96
C HIS A 34 10.29 8.82 7.23
N ARG A 35 10.78 7.82 6.48
CA ARG A 35 10.47 6.40 6.69
C ARG A 35 11.17 5.82 7.92
N GLY A 36 12.38 6.32 8.24
CA GLY A 36 13.12 5.88 9.40
C GLY A 36 14.28 6.84 9.70
N ASN A 37 14.21 7.47 10.84
CA ASN A 37 15.19 8.45 11.28
C ASN A 37 15.94 8.06 12.58
N ASP A 38 15.78 6.81 13.02
CA ASP A 38 16.49 6.33 14.23
C ASP A 38 17.97 6.10 13.95
N GLU A 39 18.30 5.54 12.77
CA GLU A 39 19.68 5.28 12.33
C GLU A 39 19.78 5.30 10.81
N SER A 40 21.01 5.43 10.31
CA SER A 40 21.33 5.31 8.88
C SER A 40 22.61 4.51 8.65
N GLY A 41 22.75 3.98 7.44
CA GLY A 41 23.96 3.28 7.04
C GLY A 41 24.12 3.20 5.53
N ILE A 42 25.38 3.10 5.09
CA ILE A 42 25.73 2.92 3.70
C ILE A 42 26.74 1.76 3.55
N TYR A 43 26.67 1.07 2.42
CA TYR A 43 27.68 0.14 1.94
C TYR A 43 28.09 0.54 0.53
N LEU A 44 29.36 0.49 0.20
CA LEU A 44 29.88 0.83 -1.12
C LEU A 44 30.96 -0.18 -1.51
N SER A 45 30.79 -0.83 -2.66
CA SER A 45 31.79 -1.63 -3.34
C SER A 45 32.17 -0.99 -4.67
N ASP A 46 33.00 -1.66 -5.49
CA ASP A 46 33.29 -1.17 -6.84
C ASP A 46 32.03 -1.15 -7.72
N MET A 47 31.14 -2.12 -7.59
CA MET A 47 30.00 -2.32 -8.50
C MET A 47 28.66 -1.90 -7.93
N THR A 48 28.54 -1.71 -6.63
CA THR A 48 27.25 -1.37 -6.00
C THR A 48 27.37 -0.44 -4.81
N GLY A 49 26.34 0.39 -4.63
CA GLY A 49 26.12 1.17 -3.43
C GLY A 49 24.74 0.88 -2.84
N LEU A 50 24.67 0.68 -1.52
CA LEU A 50 23.44 0.43 -0.78
C LEU A 50 23.30 1.46 0.33
N SER A 51 22.09 1.98 0.55
CA SER A 51 21.79 2.88 1.67
C SER A 51 20.52 2.48 2.40
N HIS A 52 20.46 2.79 3.68
CA HIS A 52 19.38 2.39 4.57
C HIS A 52 19.03 3.51 5.55
N ALA A 53 17.74 3.85 5.65
CA ALA A 53 17.14 4.72 6.64
C ALA A 53 16.30 3.86 7.59
N ARG A 54 16.69 3.75 8.86
CA ARG A 54 16.14 2.76 9.80
C ARG A 54 15.07 3.35 10.71
N LEU A 55 13.92 2.67 10.78
CA LEU A 55 12.99 2.74 11.89
C LEU A 55 13.20 1.48 12.76
N SER A 56 13.75 1.66 13.96
CA SER A 56 14.11 0.56 14.87
C SER A 56 12.85 0.01 15.55
N ILE A 57 12.45 -1.20 15.18
CA ILE A 57 11.29 -1.93 15.70
C ILE A 57 11.72 -3.23 16.34
N ARG A 58 12.62 -4.00 15.69
CA ARG A 58 13.23 -5.21 16.22
C ARG A 58 14.73 -5.05 16.32
N ASP A 59 15.32 -5.70 17.32
CA ASP A 59 16.75 -5.66 17.60
C ASP A 59 17.29 -4.20 17.60
N ILE A 60 16.80 -3.39 18.53
CA ILE A 60 17.08 -1.95 18.57
C ILE A 60 18.59 -1.68 18.62
N VAL A 61 19.38 -2.56 19.26
CA VAL A 61 20.79 -2.33 19.54
C VAL A 61 21.69 -2.82 18.40
N THR A 62 21.49 -4.05 17.89
CA THR A 62 22.42 -4.70 16.96
C THR A 62 21.89 -4.83 15.53
N GLY A 63 20.62 -4.52 15.28
CA GLY A 63 19.96 -4.63 13.98
C GLY A 63 20.28 -3.53 12.98
N LYS A 64 21.41 -2.82 13.10
CA LYS A 64 21.83 -1.78 12.16
C LYS A 64 22.09 -2.35 10.77
N GLN A 65 21.66 -1.60 9.74
CA GLN A 65 21.82 -1.97 8.34
C GLN A 65 22.64 -0.92 7.56
N PRO A 66 23.30 -1.28 6.45
CA PRO A 66 23.36 -2.61 5.79
C PRO A 66 24.02 -3.69 6.64
N ILE A 67 23.50 -4.94 6.61
CA ILE A 67 24.17 -6.09 7.23
C ILE A 67 25.11 -6.71 6.21
N ILE A 68 26.36 -6.94 6.62
CA ILE A 68 27.41 -7.53 5.78
C ILE A 68 27.86 -8.85 6.43
N ARG A 69 27.95 -9.91 5.62
CA ARG A 69 28.46 -11.22 6.04
C ARG A 69 29.46 -11.74 5.01
N GLN A 70 30.38 -12.57 5.45
CA GLN A 70 31.38 -13.17 4.58
C GLN A 70 31.25 -14.69 4.55
N LYS A 71 31.45 -15.27 3.38
CA LYS A 71 31.55 -16.72 3.17
C LYS A 71 32.60 -17.01 2.09
N ASN A 72 33.57 -17.86 2.39
CA ASN A 72 34.66 -18.21 1.46
C ASN A 72 35.42 -16.99 0.89
N GLY A 73 35.66 -15.97 1.73
CA GLY A 73 36.36 -14.74 1.35
C GLY A 73 35.55 -13.78 0.43
N LYS A 74 34.25 -14.02 0.24
CA LYS A 74 33.33 -13.17 -0.51
C LYS A 74 32.35 -12.51 0.41
N GLU A 75 31.98 -11.26 0.07
CA GLU A 75 31.02 -10.45 0.83
C GLU A 75 29.59 -10.62 0.31
N TYR A 76 28.66 -10.55 1.24
CA TYR A 76 27.23 -10.49 1.00
C TYR A 76 26.68 -9.34 1.83
N ALA A 77 25.96 -8.42 1.19
CA ALA A 77 25.39 -7.27 1.88
C ALA A 77 23.89 -7.17 1.59
N ILE A 78 23.10 -6.79 2.61
CA ILE A 78 21.66 -6.63 2.50
C ILE A 78 21.20 -5.27 3.05
N VAL A 79 20.23 -4.66 2.38
CA VAL A 79 19.35 -3.61 2.91
C VAL A 79 17.91 -4.08 2.82
N TYR A 80 17.16 -3.92 3.91
CA TYR A 80 15.85 -4.53 4.09
C TYR A 80 14.85 -3.54 4.69
N ASN A 81 13.68 -3.45 4.06
CA ASN A 81 12.51 -2.73 4.53
C ASN A 81 11.37 -3.73 4.69
N GLY A 82 11.06 -4.12 5.92
CA GLY A 82 10.00 -5.10 6.14
C GLY A 82 9.99 -5.69 7.54
N GLU A 83 9.21 -6.78 7.68
CA GLU A 83 9.11 -7.62 8.86
C GLU A 83 8.90 -9.07 8.46
N LEU A 84 9.73 -9.97 8.96
CA LEU A 84 9.64 -11.42 8.72
C LEU A 84 8.95 -12.10 9.91
N TYR A 85 7.80 -12.68 9.67
CA TYR A 85 6.96 -13.28 10.72
C TYR A 85 7.32 -14.72 11.08
N ASN A 86 8.07 -15.43 10.23
CA ASN A 86 8.59 -16.77 10.49
C ASN A 86 10.11 -16.80 10.73
N THR A 87 10.64 -15.75 11.36
CA THR A 87 12.08 -15.59 11.66
C THR A 87 12.64 -16.76 12.45
N GLU A 88 11.98 -17.19 13.54
CA GLU A 88 12.47 -18.24 14.42
C GLU A 88 12.49 -19.62 13.76
N GLU A 89 11.49 -19.92 12.91
CA GLU A 89 11.45 -21.16 12.16
C GLU A 89 12.66 -21.27 11.21
N LEU A 90 12.93 -20.20 10.44
CA LEU A 90 14.06 -20.16 9.52
C LEU A 90 15.41 -20.14 10.25
N ALA A 91 15.53 -19.38 11.34
CA ALA A 91 16.74 -19.32 12.13
C ALA A 91 17.10 -20.69 12.71
N ARG A 92 16.11 -21.50 13.12
CA ARG A 92 16.31 -22.87 13.59
C ARG A 92 16.90 -23.76 12.50
N ASP A 93 16.33 -23.74 11.29
CA ASP A 93 16.81 -24.52 10.14
C ASP A 93 18.24 -24.11 9.75
N LEU A 94 18.55 -22.81 9.79
CA LEU A 94 19.88 -22.30 9.48
C LEU A 94 20.91 -22.67 10.55
N ARG A 95 20.56 -22.66 11.84
CA ARG A 95 21.46 -23.16 12.92
C ARG A 95 21.79 -24.63 12.73
N GLN A 96 20.82 -25.46 12.33
CA GLN A 96 21.07 -26.88 11.99
C GLN A 96 21.99 -27.02 10.78
N SER A 97 22.03 -26.04 9.89
CA SER A 97 22.94 -25.98 8.73
C SER A 97 24.31 -25.37 9.07
N GLY A 98 24.57 -25.05 10.35
CA GLY A 98 25.87 -24.56 10.84
C GLY A 98 26.04 -23.03 10.81
N TYR A 99 24.96 -22.25 10.62
CA TYR A 99 25.05 -20.80 10.72
C TYR A 99 24.94 -20.32 12.17
N GLU A 100 25.83 -19.41 12.54
CA GLU A 100 25.82 -18.71 13.83
C GLU A 100 25.35 -17.27 13.63
N PHE A 101 24.41 -16.83 14.48
CA PHE A 101 23.83 -15.49 14.43
C PHE A 101 24.54 -14.56 15.42
N SER A 102 24.85 -13.36 14.97
CA SER A 102 25.43 -12.30 15.80
C SER A 102 24.41 -11.25 16.24
N THR A 103 23.20 -11.30 15.67
CA THR A 103 22.08 -10.42 15.97
C THR A 103 20.80 -11.23 16.20
N THR A 104 19.75 -10.58 16.66
CA THR A 104 18.41 -11.17 16.76
C THR A 104 17.47 -10.68 15.65
N THR A 105 18.02 -9.89 14.70
CA THR A 105 17.23 -9.31 13.60
C THR A 105 16.86 -10.36 12.53
N ASP A 106 15.70 -10.22 11.98
CA ASP A 106 15.21 -10.95 10.81
C ASP A 106 16.07 -10.71 9.55
N THR A 107 16.68 -9.54 9.44
CA THR A 107 17.56 -9.17 8.32
C THR A 107 18.77 -10.12 8.19
N GLU A 108 19.39 -10.51 9.30
CA GLU A 108 20.49 -11.49 9.29
C GLU A 108 20.00 -12.87 8.87
N VAL A 109 18.80 -13.26 9.32
CA VAL A 109 18.16 -14.54 8.93
C VAL A 109 17.88 -14.57 7.42
N ILE A 110 17.39 -13.49 6.84
CA ILE A 110 17.16 -13.35 5.40
C ILE A 110 18.47 -13.51 4.62
N LEU A 111 19.54 -12.82 5.04
CA LEU A 111 20.82 -12.90 4.37
C LEU A 111 21.42 -14.32 4.41
N TYR A 112 21.39 -14.98 5.56
CA TYR A 112 21.85 -16.35 5.69
C TYR A 112 20.97 -17.35 4.93
N ALA A 113 19.66 -17.13 4.86
CA ALA A 113 18.78 -17.96 4.04
C ALA A 113 19.11 -17.83 2.54
N TYR A 114 19.43 -16.63 2.04
CA TYR A 114 19.96 -16.45 0.69
C TYR A 114 21.27 -17.20 0.47
N MET A 115 22.23 -17.07 1.39
CA MET A 115 23.53 -17.72 1.29
C MET A 115 23.43 -19.26 1.33
N GLN A 116 22.40 -19.81 1.99
CA GLN A 116 22.16 -21.25 2.12
C GLN A 116 21.37 -21.81 0.93
N TYR A 117 20.29 -21.15 0.52
CA TYR A 117 19.31 -21.72 -0.41
C TYR A 117 19.33 -21.06 -1.81
N GLY A 118 20.15 -19.99 -2.02
CA GLY A 118 20.20 -19.24 -3.27
C GLY A 118 18.95 -18.36 -3.49
N ALA A 119 18.80 -17.79 -4.70
CA ALA A 119 17.81 -16.76 -5.00
C ALA A 119 16.34 -17.16 -4.72
N SER A 120 16.00 -18.43 -4.87
CA SER A 120 14.63 -18.93 -4.64
C SER A 120 14.24 -19.08 -3.17
N PHE A 121 15.15 -18.79 -2.22
CA PHE A 121 14.88 -18.85 -0.77
C PHE A 121 13.65 -18.03 -0.36
N VAL A 122 13.35 -16.97 -1.09
CA VAL A 122 12.23 -16.06 -0.84
C VAL A 122 10.87 -16.78 -0.74
N ARG A 123 10.72 -17.95 -1.36
CA ARG A 123 9.53 -18.81 -1.24
C ARG A 123 9.29 -19.31 0.19
N LYS A 124 10.33 -19.37 1.03
CA LYS A 124 10.27 -19.80 2.43
C LYS A 124 9.86 -18.66 3.39
N LEU A 125 9.90 -17.41 2.92
CA LEU A 125 9.60 -16.25 3.76
C LEU A 125 8.09 -16.09 3.98
N ASN A 126 7.67 -15.86 5.22
CA ASN A 126 6.36 -15.32 5.55
C ASN A 126 6.57 -13.93 6.18
N GLY A 127 6.20 -12.89 5.47
CA GLY A 127 6.44 -11.51 5.90
C GLY A 127 6.03 -10.50 4.86
N ILE A 128 6.22 -9.24 5.22
CA ILE A 128 6.04 -8.06 4.37
C ILE A 128 7.39 -7.44 4.13
N PHE A 129 7.80 -7.27 2.87
CA PHE A 129 9.18 -6.85 2.61
C PHE A 129 9.45 -6.28 1.22
N ALA A 130 10.45 -5.41 1.19
CA ALA A 130 11.25 -5.09 0.02
C ALA A 130 12.72 -5.05 0.44
N PHE A 131 13.60 -5.71 -0.29
CA PHE A 131 15.03 -5.73 0.04
C PHE A 131 15.93 -5.89 -1.17
N ALA A 132 17.18 -5.49 -0.99
CA ALA A 132 18.24 -5.69 -1.97
C ALA A 132 19.38 -6.50 -1.35
N ILE A 133 19.89 -7.48 -2.09
CA ILE A 133 21.07 -8.28 -1.71
C ILE A 133 22.16 -8.09 -2.76
N TRP A 134 23.35 -7.70 -2.31
CA TRP A 134 24.59 -7.79 -3.08
C TRP A 134 25.29 -9.11 -2.83
N ASP A 135 25.59 -9.83 -3.91
CA ASP A 135 26.36 -11.09 -3.89
C ASP A 135 27.70 -10.87 -4.63
N ASP A 136 28.77 -10.64 -3.87
CA ASP A 136 30.11 -10.43 -4.45
C ASP A 136 30.66 -11.69 -5.12
N SER A 137 30.18 -12.88 -4.75
CA SER A 137 30.65 -14.15 -5.35
C SER A 137 30.20 -14.30 -6.80
N LYS A 138 29.02 -13.78 -7.13
CA LYS A 138 28.41 -13.85 -8.45
C LYS A 138 28.40 -12.49 -9.17
N LYS A 139 28.86 -11.41 -8.49
CA LYS A 139 28.84 -10.05 -8.99
C LYS A 139 27.42 -9.61 -9.42
N GLN A 140 26.43 -9.93 -8.60
CA GLN A 140 25.02 -9.65 -8.90
C GLN A 140 24.33 -8.88 -7.78
N LEU A 141 23.40 -8.00 -8.16
CA LEU A 141 22.45 -7.37 -7.26
C LEU A 141 21.07 -7.98 -7.49
N LEU A 142 20.41 -8.35 -6.37
CA LEU A 142 19.06 -8.92 -6.39
C LEU A 142 18.10 -7.96 -5.68
N LEU A 143 16.94 -7.72 -6.29
CA LEU A 143 15.85 -6.94 -5.69
C LEU A 143 14.67 -7.87 -5.45
N TYR A 144 14.10 -7.86 -4.26
CA TYR A 144 12.97 -8.70 -3.86
C TYR A 144 11.81 -7.87 -3.36
N ARG A 145 10.58 -8.22 -3.75
CA ARG A 145 9.34 -7.63 -3.22
C ARG A 145 8.42 -8.71 -2.69
N ASP A 146 7.68 -8.43 -1.60
CA ASP A 146 6.76 -9.40 -1.00
C ASP A 146 5.63 -9.82 -1.95
N ARG A 147 4.93 -10.91 -1.58
CA ARG A 147 3.94 -11.59 -2.43
C ARG A 147 2.83 -10.69 -2.93
N VAL A 148 2.36 -9.79 -2.09
CA VAL A 148 1.23 -8.91 -2.41
C VAL A 148 1.62 -7.44 -2.54
N GLY A 149 2.94 -7.14 -2.53
CA GLY A 149 3.47 -5.80 -2.79
C GLY A 149 3.18 -4.78 -1.70
N ILE A 150 3.13 -5.22 -0.42
CA ILE A 150 2.87 -4.33 0.72
C ILE A 150 3.98 -3.29 0.85
N LYS A 151 5.24 -3.70 0.60
CA LYS A 151 6.37 -2.77 0.62
C LYS A 151 6.72 -2.31 -0.78
N PRO A 152 6.85 -0.98 -0.98
CA PRO A 152 7.20 -0.42 -2.29
C PRO A 152 8.67 -0.65 -2.62
N LEU A 153 8.94 -0.89 -3.92
CA LEU A 153 10.29 -0.99 -4.45
C LEU A 153 10.32 -0.56 -5.92
N PHE A 154 10.87 0.61 -6.17
CA PHE A 154 11.02 1.20 -7.50
C PHE A 154 12.43 1.03 -8.03
N TYR A 155 12.57 0.98 -9.37
CA TYR A 155 13.85 0.94 -10.04
C TYR A 155 13.83 1.72 -11.35
N SER A 156 15.01 2.12 -11.79
CA SER A 156 15.23 2.84 -13.04
C SER A 156 16.62 2.58 -13.59
N PHE A 157 16.84 2.96 -14.85
CA PHE A 157 18.15 2.92 -15.47
C PHE A 157 18.58 4.33 -15.90
N VAL A 158 19.76 4.78 -15.45
CA VAL A 158 20.35 6.06 -15.83
C VAL A 158 21.76 5.83 -16.35
N SER A 159 22.01 6.18 -17.58
CA SER A 159 23.35 6.03 -18.21
C SER A 159 23.96 4.63 -18.03
N GLY A 160 23.13 3.57 -18.18
CA GLY A 160 23.53 2.18 -18.02
C GLY A 160 23.69 1.69 -16.58
N GLN A 161 23.38 2.52 -15.60
CA GLN A 161 23.38 2.16 -14.17
C GLN A 161 21.98 1.85 -13.71
N LEU A 162 21.80 0.72 -12.99
CA LEU A 162 20.58 0.45 -12.26
C LEU A 162 20.51 1.30 -11.00
N LEU A 163 19.36 1.90 -10.76
CA LEU A 163 18.99 2.55 -9.51
C LEU A 163 17.81 1.81 -8.89
N PHE A 164 17.73 1.77 -7.57
CA PHE A 164 16.53 1.29 -6.87
C PHE A 164 16.26 2.09 -5.59
N ALA A 165 15.01 2.18 -5.20
CA ALA A 165 14.61 2.83 -3.95
C ALA A 165 13.22 2.40 -3.49
N SER A 166 12.94 2.58 -2.20
CA SER A 166 11.58 2.45 -1.64
C SER A 166 10.59 3.44 -2.24
N GLU A 167 11.06 4.61 -2.67
CA GLU A 167 10.23 5.71 -3.20
C GLU A 167 10.91 6.40 -4.39
N PRO A 168 10.13 6.82 -5.43
CA PRO A 168 10.69 7.48 -6.62
C PRO A 168 11.56 8.69 -6.33
N LYS A 169 11.21 9.54 -5.35
CA LYS A 169 11.99 10.74 -5.00
C LYS A 169 13.46 10.46 -4.70
N ALA A 170 13.78 9.29 -4.16
CA ALA A 170 15.17 8.93 -3.88
C ALA A 170 15.95 8.54 -5.15
N LEU A 171 15.29 8.06 -6.21
CA LEU A 171 15.92 7.86 -7.53
C LEU A 171 16.32 9.20 -8.13
N PHE A 172 15.52 10.24 -7.93
CA PHE A 172 15.76 11.58 -8.48
C PHE A 172 16.98 12.29 -7.85
N CYS A 173 17.45 11.79 -6.71
CA CYS A 173 18.69 12.28 -6.10
C CYS A 173 19.96 11.79 -6.83
N PHE A 174 19.83 10.84 -7.74
CA PHE A 174 20.98 10.30 -8.47
C PHE A 174 21.43 11.26 -9.58
N PRO A 175 22.74 11.53 -9.75
CA PRO A 175 23.25 12.43 -10.77
C PRO A 175 22.83 12.04 -12.17
N GLY A 176 22.24 12.98 -12.92
CA GLY A 176 21.76 12.76 -14.28
C GLY A 176 20.33 12.24 -14.38
N PHE A 177 19.65 11.95 -13.27
CA PHE A 177 18.21 11.68 -13.29
C PHE A 177 17.42 13.00 -13.33
N THR A 178 16.49 13.10 -14.27
CA THR A 178 15.53 14.21 -14.36
C THR A 178 14.13 13.61 -14.44
N PRO A 179 13.24 13.83 -13.44
CA PRO A 179 11.88 13.31 -13.50
C PRO A 179 11.12 13.91 -14.68
N ARG A 180 10.46 13.06 -15.46
CA ARG A 180 9.62 13.43 -16.59
C ARG A 180 8.37 12.56 -16.60
N VAL A 181 7.32 13.06 -17.22
CA VAL A 181 6.08 12.34 -17.41
C VAL A 181 5.62 12.54 -18.86
N SER A 182 5.46 11.45 -19.55
CA SER A 182 4.93 11.40 -20.92
C SER A 182 3.39 11.38 -20.92
N MET A 183 2.79 11.38 -22.11
CA MET A 183 1.36 11.18 -22.28
C MET A 183 0.89 9.85 -21.69
N ASP A 184 1.72 8.80 -21.68
CA ASP A 184 1.38 7.52 -21.04
C ASP A 184 1.33 7.63 -19.51
N GLY A 185 2.25 8.36 -18.89
CA GLY A 185 2.17 8.69 -17.46
C GLY A 185 0.92 9.51 -17.13
N MET A 186 0.51 10.45 -18.01
CA MET A 186 -0.75 11.19 -17.82
C MET A 186 -1.99 10.30 -18.00
N ARG A 187 -1.94 9.29 -18.88
CA ARG A 187 -3.01 8.27 -18.97
C ARG A 187 -3.14 7.48 -17.66
N GLU A 188 -2.02 7.07 -17.05
CA GLU A 188 -2.05 6.44 -15.71
C GLU A 188 -2.75 7.34 -14.69
N VAL A 189 -2.35 8.60 -14.58
CA VAL A 189 -2.91 9.55 -13.61
C VAL A 189 -4.40 9.81 -13.88
N LEU A 190 -4.80 10.07 -15.12
CA LEU A 190 -6.16 10.54 -15.44
C LEU A 190 -7.15 9.40 -15.73
N ALA A 191 -6.74 8.28 -16.33
CA ALA A 191 -7.63 7.17 -16.65
C ALA A 191 -7.73 6.14 -15.51
N ILE A 192 -6.61 5.81 -14.88
CA ILE A 192 -6.50 4.75 -13.88
C ILE A 192 -6.48 5.34 -12.46
N GLY A 193 -5.78 6.47 -12.25
CA GLY A 193 -5.60 7.07 -10.92
C GLY A 193 -6.90 7.24 -10.12
N PRO A 194 -6.79 7.18 -8.79
CA PRO A 194 -5.61 7.05 -7.95
C PRO A 194 -5.00 5.64 -7.87
N ALA A 195 -5.55 4.63 -8.59
CA ALA A 195 -4.88 3.36 -8.82
C ALA A 195 -3.72 3.54 -9.81
N ARG A 196 -2.96 2.48 -10.02
CA ARG A 196 -1.79 2.49 -10.90
C ARG A 196 -1.61 1.09 -11.51
N THR A 197 -1.24 1.01 -12.78
CA THR A 197 -0.88 -0.27 -13.40
C THR A 197 0.32 -0.87 -12.65
N MET A 198 0.21 -2.14 -12.26
CA MET A 198 1.30 -2.83 -11.56
C MET A 198 2.59 -2.77 -12.40
N GLY A 199 3.70 -2.44 -11.74
CA GLY A 199 5.00 -2.25 -12.40
C GLY A 199 5.22 -0.85 -12.98
N ASN A 200 4.19 -0.01 -13.09
CA ASN A 200 4.31 1.36 -13.61
C ASN A 200 4.63 2.35 -12.49
N GLY A 201 5.69 3.14 -12.66
CA GLY A 201 6.12 4.18 -11.71
C GLY A 201 5.60 5.58 -12.02
N ILE A 202 4.70 5.75 -13.01
CA ILE A 202 4.13 7.02 -13.53
C ILE A 202 5.17 7.89 -14.25
N PHE A 203 6.32 8.14 -13.63
CA PHE A 203 7.42 8.87 -14.28
C PHE A 203 8.06 8.02 -15.37
N ASP A 204 8.51 8.66 -16.43
CA ASP A 204 9.23 8.01 -17.52
C ASP A 204 10.47 7.28 -16.97
N ASP A 205 10.72 6.08 -17.48
CA ASP A 205 11.83 5.21 -17.09
C ASP A 205 11.82 4.76 -15.62
N VAL A 206 10.79 5.08 -14.82
CA VAL A 206 10.60 4.55 -13.48
C VAL A 206 9.68 3.34 -13.51
N ASN A 207 10.16 2.23 -13.00
CA ASN A 207 9.42 0.98 -12.88
C ASN A 207 9.27 0.58 -11.41
N GLU A 208 8.31 -0.26 -11.11
CA GLU A 208 8.14 -0.87 -9.81
C GLU A 208 8.35 -2.38 -9.90
N VAL A 209 9.07 -2.99 -8.97
CA VAL A 209 9.18 -4.45 -8.90
C VAL A 209 7.80 -5.04 -8.66
N LEU A 210 7.39 -6.01 -9.47
CA LEU A 210 6.07 -6.63 -9.35
C LEU A 210 5.90 -7.37 -8.01
N PRO A 211 4.70 -7.38 -7.41
CA PRO A 211 4.39 -8.22 -6.27
C PRO A 211 4.67 -9.70 -6.54
N GLY A 212 5.31 -10.41 -5.60
CA GLY A 212 5.67 -11.81 -5.79
C GLY A 212 6.82 -12.07 -6.76
N HIS A 213 7.61 -11.03 -7.07
CA HIS A 213 8.76 -11.12 -7.99
C HIS A 213 10.08 -10.80 -7.28
N TYR A 214 11.15 -11.27 -7.90
CA TYR A 214 12.50 -10.77 -7.66
C TYR A 214 13.25 -10.57 -8.98
N LEU A 215 14.11 -9.57 -9.01
CA LEU A 215 14.94 -9.22 -10.15
C LEU A 215 16.41 -9.58 -9.84
N ILE A 216 17.13 -10.10 -10.84
CA ILE A 216 18.57 -10.32 -10.76
C ILE A 216 19.25 -9.45 -11.81
N PHE A 217 20.21 -8.66 -11.38
CA PHE A 217 21.05 -7.82 -12.23
C PHE A 217 22.47 -8.35 -12.19
N SER A 218 23.02 -8.71 -13.35
CA SER A 218 24.37 -9.25 -13.54
C SER A 218 24.85 -8.92 -14.94
N GLU A 219 26.10 -8.52 -15.11
CA GLU A 219 26.76 -8.34 -16.42
C GLU A 219 25.91 -7.51 -17.42
N ASN A 220 25.30 -6.40 -16.98
CA ASN A 220 24.42 -5.55 -17.78
C ASN A 220 23.11 -6.23 -18.27
N THR A 221 22.75 -7.37 -17.69
CA THR A 221 21.49 -8.06 -17.96
C THR A 221 20.56 -8.00 -16.75
N MET A 222 19.27 -8.00 -17.01
CA MET A 222 18.22 -8.13 -15.99
C MET A 222 17.39 -9.37 -16.29
N SER A 223 17.12 -10.18 -15.27
CA SER A 223 16.12 -11.25 -15.36
C SER A 223 15.06 -11.07 -14.28
N ASP A 224 13.80 -11.26 -14.64
CA ASP A 224 12.63 -11.19 -13.77
C ASP A 224 12.13 -12.61 -13.46
N HIS A 225 11.87 -12.86 -12.19
CA HIS A 225 11.50 -14.18 -11.68
C HIS A 225 10.28 -14.08 -10.78
N THR A 226 9.19 -14.71 -11.20
CA THR A 226 7.99 -14.88 -10.37
C THR A 226 8.22 -16.00 -9.35
N TYR A 227 8.13 -15.68 -8.07
CA TYR A 227 8.19 -16.70 -7.02
C TYR A 227 6.83 -17.00 -6.39
N TRP A 228 5.85 -16.12 -6.61
CA TRP A 228 4.47 -16.26 -6.16
C TRP A 228 3.50 -15.50 -7.07
N ASP A 229 2.34 -16.09 -7.33
CA ASP A 229 1.19 -15.43 -7.95
C ASP A 229 -0.10 -16.11 -7.47
N LEU A 230 -1.24 -15.48 -7.72
CA LEU A 230 -2.55 -16.06 -7.44
C LEU A 230 -2.80 -17.26 -8.37
N PHE A 231 -3.38 -18.30 -7.82
CA PHE A 231 -3.76 -19.49 -8.59
C PHE A 231 -5.19 -19.94 -8.25
N ARG A 232 -5.83 -20.61 -9.18
CA ARG A 232 -7.13 -21.22 -8.98
C ARG A 232 -6.98 -22.71 -8.68
N ALA A 233 -7.67 -23.16 -7.64
CA ALA A 233 -7.79 -24.56 -7.26
C ALA A 233 -9.25 -24.86 -6.84
N PRO A 234 -9.76 -26.09 -7.05
CA PRO A 234 -11.05 -26.49 -6.49
C PRO A 234 -11.05 -26.35 -4.97
N HIS A 235 -12.13 -25.80 -4.42
CA HIS A 235 -12.35 -25.76 -2.97
C HIS A 235 -13.12 -27.00 -2.55
N THR A 236 -12.56 -27.83 -1.70
CA THR A 236 -13.11 -29.13 -1.31
C THR A 236 -13.59 -29.19 0.13
N ASP A 237 -13.27 -28.18 0.94
CA ASP A 237 -13.64 -28.13 2.36
C ASP A 237 -15.14 -27.85 2.52
N SER A 238 -15.78 -28.45 3.55
CA SER A 238 -17.13 -28.08 3.96
C SER A 238 -17.16 -26.64 4.49
N TYR A 239 -18.35 -26.06 4.64
CA TYR A 239 -18.47 -24.71 5.21
C TYR A 239 -17.87 -24.62 6.61
N GLU A 240 -18.11 -25.61 7.45
CA GLU A 240 -17.58 -25.69 8.82
C GLU A 240 -16.05 -25.75 8.82
N GLN A 241 -15.46 -26.59 7.96
CA GLN A 241 -14.00 -26.67 7.81
C GLN A 241 -13.42 -25.36 7.29
N THR A 242 -14.11 -24.71 6.37
CA THR A 242 -13.71 -23.40 5.83
C THR A 242 -13.73 -22.33 6.91
N VAL A 243 -14.77 -22.30 7.75
CA VAL A 243 -14.87 -21.39 8.92
C VAL A 243 -13.72 -21.62 9.91
N GLU A 244 -13.42 -22.88 10.25
CA GLU A 244 -12.31 -23.24 11.14
C GLU A 244 -10.95 -22.82 10.57
N THR A 245 -10.71 -23.09 9.30
CA THR A 245 -9.45 -22.74 8.61
C THR A 245 -9.25 -21.23 8.57
N VAL A 246 -10.29 -20.46 8.20
CA VAL A 246 -10.24 -19.00 8.18
C VAL A 246 -10.00 -18.43 9.59
N SER A 247 -10.71 -18.98 10.60
CA SER A 247 -10.51 -18.58 12.00
C SER A 247 -9.08 -18.82 12.47
N PHE A 248 -8.50 -19.98 12.15
CA PHE A 248 -7.12 -20.30 12.48
C PHE A 248 -6.13 -19.35 11.79
N LEU A 249 -6.26 -19.18 10.47
CA LEU A 249 -5.34 -18.33 9.70
C LEU A 249 -5.34 -16.88 10.15
N LEU A 250 -6.52 -16.31 10.47
CA LEU A 250 -6.64 -14.95 10.96
C LEU A 250 -5.97 -14.77 12.34
N ARG A 251 -6.22 -15.70 13.27
CA ARG A 251 -5.61 -15.66 14.60
C ARG A 251 -4.09 -15.80 14.52
N ASP A 252 -3.61 -16.75 13.71
CA ASP A 252 -2.17 -16.95 13.50
C ASP A 252 -1.53 -15.71 12.85
N SER A 253 -2.15 -15.14 11.82
CA SER A 253 -1.64 -13.95 11.14
C SER A 253 -1.54 -12.74 12.07
N VAL A 254 -2.61 -12.40 12.80
CA VAL A 254 -2.57 -11.27 13.75
C VAL A 254 -1.54 -11.52 14.84
N THR A 255 -1.49 -12.74 15.42
CA THR A 255 -0.56 -13.09 16.50
C THR A 255 0.90 -12.97 16.04
N ARG A 256 1.23 -13.49 14.84
CA ARG A 256 2.59 -13.36 14.25
C ARG A 256 2.97 -11.90 14.00
N GLN A 257 2.00 -11.07 13.64
CA GLN A 257 2.22 -9.64 13.37
C GLN A 257 2.29 -8.78 14.65
N MET A 258 2.09 -9.35 15.84
CA MET A 258 2.35 -8.67 17.11
C MET A 258 3.84 -8.64 17.49
N VAL A 259 4.72 -9.35 16.79
CA VAL A 259 6.17 -9.37 17.08
C VAL A 259 6.76 -7.97 16.98
N SER A 260 7.35 -7.45 18.07
CA SER A 260 7.92 -6.10 18.14
C SER A 260 8.67 -5.90 19.46
N ASP A 261 9.79 -5.18 19.45
CA ASP A 261 10.50 -4.75 20.66
C ASP A 261 10.05 -3.33 21.11
N VAL A 262 9.05 -2.76 20.43
CA VAL A 262 8.44 -1.46 20.73
C VAL A 262 6.91 -1.59 20.86
N PRO A 263 6.22 -0.67 21.54
CA PRO A 263 4.77 -0.75 21.71
C PRO A 263 4.00 -0.83 20.39
N VAL A 264 3.07 -1.78 20.31
CA VAL A 264 2.15 -2.01 19.19
C VAL A 264 0.77 -1.44 19.53
N CYS A 265 0.07 -0.92 18.53
CA CYS A 265 -1.33 -0.51 18.67
C CYS A 265 -2.20 -1.07 17.55
N THR A 266 -3.52 -0.86 17.63
CA THR A 266 -4.45 -1.13 16.53
C THR A 266 -5.27 0.09 16.18
N PHE A 267 -5.66 0.20 14.89
CA PHE A 267 -6.67 1.14 14.45
C PHE A 267 -8.05 0.52 14.65
N LEU A 268 -8.92 1.19 15.38
CA LEU A 268 -10.25 0.72 15.75
C LEU A 268 -11.32 1.67 15.21
N SER A 269 -11.93 1.31 14.07
CA SER A 269 -13.03 2.07 13.46
C SER A 269 -14.43 1.58 13.88
N GLY A 270 -14.51 0.52 14.70
CA GLY A 270 -15.77 -0.14 14.98
C GLY A 270 -16.36 -0.92 13.79
N GLY A 271 -15.70 -0.95 12.63
CA GLY A 271 -15.97 -1.89 11.54
C GLY A 271 -15.55 -3.30 11.92
N ILE A 272 -16.17 -4.33 11.29
CA ILE A 272 -15.91 -5.73 11.65
C ILE A 272 -14.41 -6.08 11.53
N ASP A 273 -13.74 -5.60 10.49
CA ASP A 273 -12.35 -5.95 10.16
C ASP A 273 -11.38 -5.44 11.23
N SER A 274 -11.43 -4.15 11.56
CA SER A 274 -10.61 -3.54 12.61
C SER A 274 -10.94 -4.10 13.99
N SER A 275 -12.20 -4.45 14.25
CA SER A 275 -12.65 -5.05 15.51
C SER A 275 -12.09 -6.46 15.69
N ILE A 276 -12.04 -7.28 14.63
CA ILE A 276 -11.41 -8.62 14.66
C ILE A 276 -9.92 -8.52 14.98
N VAL A 277 -9.19 -7.65 14.29
CA VAL A 277 -7.76 -7.44 14.55
C VAL A 277 -7.53 -6.99 15.99
N THR A 278 -8.31 -6.01 16.46
CA THR A 278 -8.22 -5.50 17.83
C THR A 278 -8.54 -6.58 18.86
N ALA A 279 -9.60 -7.38 18.65
CA ALA A 279 -9.99 -8.45 19.56
C ALA A 279 -8.89 -9.51 19.73
N ILE A 280 -8.27 -9.95 18.62
CA ILE A 280 -7.19 -10.93 18.66
C ILE A 280 -5.94 -10.32 19.32
N ALA A 281 -5.60 -9.07 18.99
CA ALA A 281 -4.49 -8.36 19.61
C ALA A 281 -4.69 -8.15 21.12
N CYS A 282 -5.91 -7.81 21.58
CA CYS A 282 -6.23 -7.72 23.01
C CYS A 282 -6.00 -9.05 23.72
N ARG A 283 -6.51 -10.16 23.18
CA ARG A 283 -6.31 -11.49 23.78
C ARG A 283 -4.83 -11.91 23.80
N TYR A 284 -4.04 -11.45 22.82
CA TYR A 284 -2.59 -11.64 22.82
C TYR A 284 -1.94 -10.86 23.97
N MET A 285 -2.23 -9.55 24.09
CA MET A 285 -1.64 -8.67 25.12
C MET A 285 -2.01 -9.12 26.53
N GLU A 286 -3.27 -9.49 26.76
CA GLU A 286 -3.75 -10.02 28.04
C GLU A 286 -2.94 -11.24 28.53
N LYS A 287 -2.60 -12.17 27.62
CA LYS A 287 -1.76 -13.34 27.94
C LYS A 287 -0.34 -12.96 28.38
N HIS A 288 0.12 -11.77 27.99
CA HIS A 288 1.44 -11.23 28.36
C HIS A 288 1.35 -10.24 29.54
N GLY A 289 0.16 -10.03 30.11
CA GLY A 289 -0.06 -9.09 31.21
C GLY A 289 0.00 -7.62 30.80
N GLU A 290 -0.24 -7.33 29.51
CA GLU A 290 -0.16 -6.00 28.92
C GLU A 290 -1.53 -5.52 28.45
N THR A 291 -1.69 -4.20 28.29
CA THR A 291 -2.89 -3.56 27.76
C THR A 291 -2.61 -2.96 26.39
N LEU A 292 -3.48 -3.27 25.42
CA LEU A 292 -3.35 -2.79 24.04
C LEU A 292 -3.69 -1.30 23.94
N ASN A 293 -2.88 -0.53 23.22
CA ASN A 293 -3.23 0.82 22.76
C ASN A 293 -4.12 0.73 21.53
N THR A 294 -5.21 1.49 21.49
CA THR A 294 -6.12 1.56 20.34
C THR A 294 -6.39 3.00 19.96
N PHE A 295 -6.57 3.25 18.67
CA PHE A 295 -6.84 4.59 18.13
C PHE A 295 -8.06 4.55 17.21
N SER A 296 -8.98 5.50 17.39
CA SER A 296 -10.05 5.78 16.45
C SER A 296 -9.98 7.22 15.96
N PHE A 297 -10.60 7.45 14.83
CA PHE A 297 -10.47 8.67 14.07
C PHE A 297 -11.81 9.12 13.50
N ASP A 298 -12.10 10.44 13.59
CA ASP A 298 -13.26 11.06 12.96
C ASP A 298 -12.90 12.49 12.53
N PHE A 299 -13.82 13.18 11.88
CA PHE A 299 -13.68 14.57 11.52
C PHE A 299 -14.47 15.45 12.49
N LYS A 300 -13.90 16.62 12.78
CA LYS A 300 -14.53 17.62 13.64
C LYS A 300 -15.91 17.98 13.13
N ASP A 301 -16.85 18.16 14.05
CA ASP A 301 -18.25 18.53 13.77
C ASP A 301 -19.02 17.50 12.89
N ASN A 302 -18.51 16.28 12.71
CA ASN A 302 -19.25 15.21 12.03
C ASN A 302 -20.52 14.81 12.79
N ASP A 303 -20.63 15.08 14.09
CA ASP A 303 -21.86 14.92 14.84
C ASP A 303 -22.98 15.90 14.40
N ILE A 304 -22.61 17.06 13.85
CA ILE A 304 -23.51 18.09 13.35
C ILE A 304 -23.82 17.90 11.86
N TYR A 305 -22.79 17.61 11.07
CA TYR A 305 -22.88 17.63 9.60
C TYR A 305 -23.09 16.26 8.96
N PHE A 306 -22.93 15.16 9.70
CA PHE A 306 -23.09 13.81 9.15
C PHE A 306 -24.47 13.63 8.50
N LYS A 307 -24.45 13.10 7.27
CA LYS A 307 -25.65 12.71 6.54
C LYS A 307 -25.58 11.23 6.22
N SER A 308 -26.52 10.47 6.80
CA SER A 308 -26.69 9.06 6.48
C SER A 308 -26.94 8.87 4.98
N ASN A 309 -26.31 7.89 4.39
CA ASN A 309 -26.50 7.50 2.99
C ASN A 309 -26.41 5.99 2.82
N ALA A 310 -26.65 5.48 1.63
CA ALA A 310 -26.65 4.04 1.34
C ALA A 310 -25.32 3.33 1.63
N PHE A 311 -24.19 4.06 1.58
CA PHE A 311 -22.85 3.52 1.82
C PHE A 311 -22.39 3.70 3.27
N GLN A 312 -22.83 4.76 3.94
CA GLN A 312 -22.52 5.08 5.32
C GLN A 312 -23.82 5.38 6.07
N PRO A 313 -24.52 4.33 6.54
CA PRO A 313 -25.81 4.49 7.22
C PRO A 313 -25.68 5.10 8.62
N GLU A 314 -24.55 4.90 9.28
CA GLU A 314 -24.30 5.28 10.68
C GLU A 314 -22.85 5.73 10.88
N ARG A 315 -22.62 6.51 11.96
CA ARG A 315 -21.28 6.90 12.41
C ARG A 315 -20.55 5.72 13.06
N ASP A 316 -19.24 5.79 13.11
CA ASP A 316 -18.37 4.74 13.66
C ASP A 316 -18.32 4.73 15.20
N LEU A 317 -18.38 5.90 15.84
CA LEU A 317 -18.16 6.08 17.28
C LEU A 317 -19.03 5.18 18.19
N PRO A 318 -20.34 4.94 17.94
CA PRO A 318 -21.13 4.02 18.75
C PRO A 318 -20.56 2.60 18.78
N TYR A 319 -20.04 2.12 17.66
CA TYR A 319 -19.46 0.78 17.52
C TYR A 319 -18.06 0.68 18.12
N VAL A 320 -17.28 1.76 18.09
CA VAL A 320 -16.03 1.87 18.85
C VAL A 320 -16.32 1.69 20.33
N LYS A 321 -17.35 2.36 20.89
CA LYS A 321 -17.74 2.24 22.30
C LYS A 321 -18.11 0.80 22.67
N ILE A 322 -18.87 0.08 21.85
CA ILE A 322 -19.20 -1.32 22.08
C ILE A 322 -17.94 -2.18 22.23
N MET A 323 -16.91 -1.94 21.38
CA MET A 323 -15.63 -2.64 21.51
C MET A 323 -14.89 -2.29 22.80
N LEU A 324 -14.89 -1.02 23.20
CA LEU A 324 -14.23 -0.56 24.43
C LEU A 324 -14.92 -1.08 25.70
N ASP A 325 -16.24 -1.28 25.67
CA ASP A 325 -17.00 -1.89 26.75
C ASP A 325 -16.72 -3.41 26.87
N HIS A 326 -16.35 -4.06 25.74
CA HIS A 326 -16.08 -5.50 25.68
C HIS A 326 -14.61 -5.86 25.91
N TYR A 327 -13.67 -5.03 25.43
CA TYR A 327 -12.23 -5.22 25.53
C TYR A 327 -11.57 -4.06 26.27
N HIS A 328 -10.79 -4.37 27.30
CA HIS A 328 -10.04 -3.35 28.02
C HIS A 328 -8.83 -2.88 27.17
N THR A 329 -8.84 -1.60 26.75
CA THR A 329 -7.75 -0.99 25.96
C THR A 329 -7.45 0.42 26.45
N ASN A 330 -6.22 0.89 26.19
CA ASN A 330 -5.87 2.30 26.31
C ASN A 330 -6.29 3.03 25.03
N HIS A 331 -7.52 3.53 25.00
CA HIS A 331 -8.09 4.12 23.79
C HIS A 331 -7.84 5.63 23.67
N THR A 332 -7.47 6.07 22.47
CA THR A 332 -7.35 7.48 22.10
C THR A 332 -8.23 7.79 20.90
N TYR A 333 -9.13 8.75 21.06
CA TYR A 333 -9.96 9.28 19.99
C TYR A 333 -9.30 10.52 19.38
N LEU A 334 -9.15 10.56 18.06
CA LEU A 334 -8.47 11.63 17.33
C LEU A 334 -9.42 12.27 16.32
N GLU A 335 -9.29 13.58 16.13
CA GLU A 335 -10.12 14.36 15.21
C GLU A 335 -9.26 15.20 14.26
N CYS A 336 -9.78 15.41 13.05
CA CYS A 336 -9.21 16.27 12.03
C CYS A 336 -10.22 17.35 11.62
N ASP A 337 -9.81 18.62 11.61
CA ASP A 337 -10.62 19.70 11.05
C ASP A 337 -10.37 19.88 9.54
N GLU A 338 -11.24 20.66 8.89
CA GLU A 338 -11.21 20.88 7.45
C GLU A 338 -9.95 21.63 6.97
N ASN A 339 -9.38 22.52 7.79
CA ASN A 339 -8.18 23.28 7.43
C ASN A 339 -6.93 22.37 7.47
N THR A 340 -6.83 21.56 8.51
CA THR A 340 -5.77 20.55 8.65
C THR A 340 -5.85 19.53 7.51
N LEU A 341 -7.06 19.03 7.20
CA LEU A 341 -7.30 18.10 6.10
C LEU A 341 -6.86 18.70 4.74
N PHE A 342 -7.25 19.96 4.49
CA PHE A 342 -6.88 20.67 3.27
C PHE A 342 -5.36 20.88 3.15
N SER A 343 -4.69 21.29 4.23
CA SER A 343 -3.24 21.49 4.25
C SER A 343 -2.49 20.19 3.94
N ALA A 344 -2.97 19.06 4.45
CA ALA A 344 -2.36 17.75 4.25
C ALA A 344 -2.52 17.19 2.82
N LEU A 345 -3.28 17.83 1.92
CA LEU A 345 -3.40 17.41 0.52
C LEU A 345 -2.06 17.38 -0.22
N ARG A 346 -1.20 18.36 0.05
CA ARG A 346 0.14 18.45 -0.54
C ARG A 346 1.08 17.43 0.09
N ASP A 347 1.03 17.28 1.41
CA ASP A 347 1.83 16.29 2.14
C ASP A 347 1.53 14.86 1.66
N ALA A 348 0.26 14.57 1.28
CA ALA A 348 -0.11 13.27 0.71
C ALA A 348 0.55 13.01 -0.66
N VAL A 349 0.72 14.04 -1.50
CA VAL A 349 1.52 13.95 -2.74
C VAL A 349 2.99 13.76 -2.41
N ASP A 350 3.50 14.47 -1.41
CA ASP A 350 4.88 14.34 -0.96
C ASP A 350 5.18 12.93 -0.43
N ALA A 351 4.22 12.33 0.25
CA ALA A 351 4.32 10.96 0.74
C ALA A 351 4.37 9.94 -0.39
N LYS A 352 3.59 10.14 -1.47
CA LYS A 352 3.39 9.15 -2.55
C LYS A 352 4.24 9.39 -3.79
N ASP A 353 4.73 10.60 -4.01
CA ASP A 353 5.38 11.12 -5.22
C ASP A 353 4.44 11.31 -6.42
N PHE A 354 3.13 11.09 -6.25
CA PHE A 354 2.09 11.27 -7.27
C PHE A 354 0.71 11.51 -6.63
N PRO A 355 -0.29 12.02 -7.41
CA PRO A 355 -1.64 12.23 -6.91
C PRO A 355 -2.28 10.93 -6.42
N GLY A 356 -3.03 10.98 -5.33
CA GLY A 356 -3.62 9.82 -4.67
C GLY A 356 -5.12 9.97 -4.38
N MET A 357 -5.58 9.28 -3.30
CA MET A 357 -6.98 9.31 -2.89
C MET A 357 -7.36 10.58 -2.09
N THR A 358 -6.75 11.70 -2.42
CA THR A 358 -7.05 13.05 -1.92
C THR A 358 -7.22 13.14 -0.40
N ASP A 359 -8.39 13.55 0.10
CA ASP A 359 -8.71 13.69 1.52
C ASP A 359 -8.64 12.36 2.30
N VAL A 360 -8.83 11.23 1.62
CA VAL A 360 -8.66 9.89 2.23
C VAL A 360 -7.20 9.62 2.57
N ASP A 361 -6.27 9.96 1.67
CA ASP A 361 -4.82 9.86 1.93
C ASP A 361 -4.36 10.90 2.94
N SER A 362 -4.82 12.14 2.80
CA SER A 362 -4.45 13.28 3.65
C SER A 362 -4.86 13.08 5.11
N SER A 363 -6.09 12.60 5.33
CA SER A 363 -6.58 12.32 6.67
C SER A 363 -5.83 11.15 7.32
N LEU A 364 -5.55 10.08 6.55
CA LEU A 364 -4.78 8.95 7.06
C LEU A 364 -3.35 9.35 7.43
N LEU A 365 -2.70 10.18 6.60
CA LEU A 365 -1.37 10.72 6.88
C LEU A 365 -1.38 11.53 8.18
N TYR A 366 -2.31 12.45 8.33
CA TYR A 366 -2.46 13.25 9.56
C TYR A 366 -2.71 12.35 10.78
N PHE A 367 -3.63 11.39 10.66
CA PHE A 367 -3.91 10.42 11.72
C PHE A 367 -2.65 9.64 12.11
N CYS A 368 -1.90 9.10 11.15
CA CYS A 368 -0.66 8.38 11.39
C CYS A 368 0.39 9.26 12.10
N SER A 369 0.46 10.56 11.78
CA SER A 369 1.36 11.51 12.44
C SER A 369 1.05 11.70 13.93
N LEU A 370 -0.22 11.61 14.31
CA LEU A 370 -0.65 11.67 15.70
C LEU A 370 -0.37 10.36 16.44
N VAL A 371 -0.69 9.22 15.83
CA VAL A 371 -0.42 7.88 16.41
C VAL A 371 1.07 7.66 16.64
N LYS A 372 1.92 8.12 15.70
CA LYS A 372 3.38 8.03 15.82
C LYS A 372 3.94 8.63 17.10
N LYS A 373 3.28 9.62 17.69
CA LYS A 373 3.69 10.23 18.97
C LYS A 373 3.63 9.24 20.14
N HIS A 374 2.89 8.17 20.00
CA HIS A 374 2.63 7.16 21.03
C HIS A 374 3.16 5.77 20.67
N ASN A 375 3.07 5.37 19.41
CA ASN A 375 3.40 4.03 18.94
C ASN A 375 4.23 4.07 17.64
N LYS A 376 5.11 3.09 17.44
CA LYS A 376 5.86 2.93 16.18
C LYS A 376 5.24 1.90 15.23
N VAL A 377 4.36 1.03 15.74
CA VAL A 377 3.73 -0.06 15.00
C VAL A 377 2.22 -0.03 15.22
N ALA A 378 1.45 -0.17 14.12
CA ALA A 378 0.00 -0.27 14.15
C ALA A 378 -0.48 -1.44 13.29
N LEU A 379 -1.40 -2.28 13.82
CA LEU A 379 -2.12 -3.26 13.02
C LEU A 379 -3.44 -2.67 12.54
N THR A 380 -3.80 -2.97 11.29
CA THR A 380 -4.99 -2.43 10.63
C THR A 380 -5.90 -3.52 10.10
N GLY A 381 -7.18 -3.21 9.86
CA GLY A 381 -8.16 -4.09 9.23
C GLY A 381 -8.18 -4.01 7.69
N GLU A 382 -7.21 -3.36 7.06
CA GLU A 382 -7.14 -3.24 5.59
C GLU A 382 -7.08 -4.61 4.91
N CYS A 383 -7.55 -4.69 3.67
CA CYS A 383 -7.59 -5.85 2.78
C CYS A 383 -8.72 -6.86 3.06
N ALA A 384 -9.46 -6.76 4.17
CA ALA A 384 -10.54 -7.69 4.47
C ALA A 384 -11.69 -7.60 3.44
N ASP A 385 -12.06 -6.40 3.02
CA ASP A 385 -13.14 -6.20 2.04
C ASP A 385 -12.78 -6.74 0.65
N GLU A 386 -11.53 -6.60 0.24
CA GLU A 386 -11.00 -7.06 -1.05
C GLU A 386 -11.00 -8.58 -1.14
N ILE A 387 -10.65 -9.24 -0.03
CA ILE A 387 -10.46 -10.70 0.04
C ILE A 387 -11.79 -11.43 0.30
N PHE A 388 -12.61 -10.89 1.20
CA PHE A 388 -13.88 -11.52 1.60
C PHE A 388 -15.10 -10.97 0.86
N GLY A 389 -14.95 -10.03 -0.08
CA GLY A 389 -16.03 -9.54 -0.91
C GLY A 389 -16.97 -8.54 -0.21
N GLY A 390 -16.41 -7.56 0.52
CA GLY A 390 -17.18 -6.57 1.29
C GLY A 390 -17.78 -5.42 0.47
N TYR A 391 -17.41 -5.26 -0.79
CA TYR A 391 -17.86 -4.14 -1.62
C TYR A 391 -19.11 -4.45 -2.45
N PRO A 392 -19.94 -3.45 -2.78
CA PRO A 392 -21.17 -3.63 -3.55
C PRO A 392 -20.98 -4.32 -4.91
N TRP A 393 -19.86 -4.12 -5.57
CA TRP A 393 -19.58 -4.73 -6.88
C TRP A 393 -19.33 -6.24 -6.83
N PHE A 394 -19.25 -6.85 -5.66
CA PHE A 394 -19.23 -8.30 -5.52
C PHE A 394 -20.61 -8.96 -5.56
N TYR A 395 -21.68 -8.21 -5.19
CA TYR A 395 -23.02 -8.78 -5.01
C TYR A 395 -24.16 -8.05 -5.73
N ARG A 396 -23.94 -6.80 -6.19
CA ARG A 396 -24.96 -6.07 -6.96
C ARG A 396 -24.86 -6.43 -8.43
N GLU A 397 -25.96 -6.96 -9.00
CA GLU A 397 -26.04 -7.41 -10.40
C GLU A 397 -25.71 -6.30 -11.41
N ASP A 398 -26.16 -5.04 -11.13
CA ASP A 398 -25.91 -3.89 -12.00
C ASP A 398 -24.43 -3.48 -12.04
N LEU A 399 -23.63 -3.90 -11.05
CA LEU A 399 -22.19 -3.66 -10.99
C LEU A 399 -21.39 -4.84 -11.49
N LEU A 400 -21.86 -6.06 -11.25
CA LEU A 400 -21.28 -7.32 -11.74
C LEU A 400 -21.26 -7.42 -13.26
N SER A 401 -22.27 -6.86 -13.92
CA SER A 401 -22.44 -6.94 -15.39
C SER A 401 -21.68 -5.85 -16.15
N ARG A 402 -21.01 -4.93 -15.47
CA ARG A 402 -20.28 -3.84 -16.12
C ARG A 402 -19.00 -4.33 -16.80
N ASP A 403 -18.74 -3.77 -17.98
CA ASP A 403 -17.48 -3.96 -18.70
C ASP A 403 -16.52 -2.82 -18.34
N GLY A 404 -15.53 -3.10 -17.47
CA GLY A 404 -14.59 -2.16 -16.93
C GLY A 404 -14.31 -2.35 -15.44
N PHE A 405 -13.37 -1.59 -14.89
CA PHE A 405 -13.04 -1.66 -13.47
C PHE A 405 -14.26 -1.31 -12.60
N PRO A 406 -14.70 -2.20 -11.70
CA PRO A 406 -15.95 -2.01 -10.95
C PRO A 406 -16.01 -0.74 -10.11
N TRP A 407 -14.86 -0.25 -9.64
CA TRP A 407 -14.72 0.95 -8.81
C TRP A 407 -14.51 2.24 -9.62
N SER A 408 -14.40 2.18 -10.94
CA SER A 408 -14.08 3.33 -11.82
C SER A 408 -14.73 3.20 -13.20
N ALA A 409 -16.02 2.85 -13.24
CA ALA A 409 -16.72 2.55 -14.48
C ALA A 409 -17.17 3.79 -15.29
N ASP A 410 -17.27 4.97 -14.66
CA ASP A 410 -17.70 6.19 -15.33
C ASP A 410 -16.51 7.10 -15.67
N MET A 411 -16.02 6.99 -16.89
CA MET A 411 -14.90 7.81 -17.38
C MET A 411 -15.30 9.25 -17.69
N SER A 412 -16.61 9.55 -17.88
CA SER A 412 -17.07 10.90 -18.24
C SER A 412 -16.73 11.95 -17.19
N VAL A 413 -16.70 11.54 -15.92
CA VAL A 413 -16.34 12.43 -14.80
C VAL A 413 -14.90 12.90 -14.88
N ARG A 414 -14.00 11.98 -15.26
CA ARG A 414 -12.57 12.27 -15.34
C ARG A 414 -12.20 13.27 -16.43
N THR A 415 -13.11 13.47 -17.39
CA THR A 415 -12.96 14.39 -18.51
C THR A 415 -13.77 15.67 -18.38
N LEU A 416 -14.56 15.83 -17.31
CA LEU A 416 -15.56 16.92 -17.15
C LEU A 416 -15.04 18.31 -17.49
N PHE A 417 -13.83 18.65 -17.10
CA PHE A 417 -13.24 19.95 -17.35
C PHE A 417 -11.90 19.89 -18.07
N LEU A 418 -11.64 18.79 -18.79
CA LEU A 418 -10.50 18.73 -19.71
C LEU A 418 -10.83 19.41 -21.04
N LYS A 419 -9.78 19.90 -21.72
CA LYS A 419 -9.85 20.39 -23.10
C LYS A 419 -10.18 19.23 -24.03
N ASP A 420 -11.03 19.47 -25.04
CA ASP A 420 -11.44 18.41 -25.98
C ASP A 420 -10.26 17.87 -26.81
N SER A 421 -9.28 18.71 -27.17
CA SER A 421 -8.04 18.27 -27.80
C SER A 421 -7.26 17.28 -26.95
N PHE A 422 -7.12 17.57 -25.65
CA PHE A 422 -6.39 16.73 -24.72
C PHE A 422 -7.10 15.40 -24.45
N ILE A 423 -8.45 15.41 -24.40
CA ILE A 423 -9.26 14.19 -24.29
C ILE A 423 -9.03 13.27 -25.49
N ASN A 424 -9.02 13.83 -26.70
CA ASN A 424 -8.80 13.06 -27.93
C ASN A 424 -7.38 12.47 -28.01
N ASP A 425 -6.36 13.21 -27.57
CA ASP A 425 -4.96 12.76 -27.57
C ASP A 425 -4.70 11.65 -26.57
N LEU A 426 -5.40 11.65 -25.42
CA LEU A 426 -5.23 10.66 -24.35
C LEU A 426 -6.01 9.38 -24.58
N ASP A 427 -7.21 9.46 -25.16
CA ASP A 427 -8.16 8.33 -25.28
C ASP A 427 -8.28 7.51 -23.96
N LEU A 428 -8.65 8.22 -22.88
CA LEU A 428 -8.66 7.65 -21.51
C LEU A 428 -9.55 6.41 -21.40
N ALA A 429 -10.65 6.36 -22.16
CA ALA A 429 -11.58 5.25 -22.11
C ALA A 429 -10.95 3.97 -22.72
N ALA A 430 -10.32 4.09 -23.89
CA ALA A 430 -9.62 2.97 -24.52
C ALA A 430 -8.45 2.50 -23.65
N TYR A 431 -7.67 3.42 -23.07
CA TYR A 431 -6.58 3.08 -22.18
C TYR A 431 -7.04 2.28 -20.96
N SER A 432 -8.09 2.76 -20.26
CA SER A 432 -8.64 2.07 -19.10
C SER A 432 -9.19 0.68 -19.47
N HIS A 433 -9.89 0.59 -20.60
CA HIS A 433 -10.43 -0.69 -21.09
C HIS A 433 -9.33 -1.68 -21.46
N ASP A 434 -8.26 -1.25 -22.12
CA ASP A 434 -7.10 -2.09 -22.44
C ASP A 434 -6.44 -2.66 -21.17
N ARG A 435 -6.22 -1.83 -20.13
CA ARG A 435 -5.69 -2.31 -18.84
C ARG A 435 -6.61 -3.34 -18.17
N TYR A 436 -7.92 -3.09 -18.22
CA TYR A 436 -8.94 -4.01 -17.72
C TYR A 436 -8.90 -5.35 -18.45
N GLN A 437 -8.96 -5.35 -19.79
CA GLN A 437 -8.94 -6.58 -20.61
C GLN A 437 -7.61 -7.35 -20.44
N THR A 438 -6.49 -6.65 -20.43
CA THR A 438 -5.17 -7.25 -20.18
C THR A 438 -5.16 -7.97 -18.84
N SER A 439 -5.74 -7.37 -17.79
CA SER A 439 -5.82 -8.01 -16.47
C SER A 439 -6.72 -9.23 -16.47
N LEU A 440 -7.86 -9.19 -17.16
CA LEU A 440 -8.75 -10.36 -17.28
C LEU A 440 -8.10 -11.54 -18.00
N ASN A 441 -7.29 -11.26 -19.02
CA ASN A 441 -6.56 -12.31 -19.75
C ASN A 441 -5.48 -12.99 -18.90
N GLN A 442 -5.03 -12.35 -17.83
CA GLN A 442 -4.07 -12.91 -16.86
C GLN A 442 -4.76 -13.62 -15.68
N ALA A 443 -6.07 -13.44 -15.50
CA ALA A 443 -6.78 -14.05 -14.39
C ALA A 443 -6.79 -15.58 -14.49
N PRO A 444 -6.44 -16.29 -13.40
CA PRO A 444 -6.45 -17.75 -13.40
C PRO A 444 -7.89 -18.29 -13.37
N HIS A 445 -8.17 -19.36 -14.13
CA HIS A 445 -9.49 -19.99 -14.27
C HIS A 445 -9.44 -21.51 -14.12
N LEU A 446 -10.57 -22.10 -13.69
CA LEU A 446 -10.80 -23.53 -13.80
C LEU A 446 -11.54 -23.85 -15.12
N SER A 447 -11.32 -25.05 -15.65
CA SER A 447 -11.90 -25.47 -16.93
C SER A 447 -13.41 -25.66 -16.89
N ASP A 448 -13.98 -25.91 -15.71
CA ASP A 448 -15.37 -26.25 -15.45
C ASP A 448 -16.18 -25.14 -14.77
N GLU A 449 -15.60 -23.91 -14.68
CA GLU A 449 -16.30 -22.75 -14.13
C GLU A 449 -17.50 -22.34 -14.98
N THR A 450 -18.61 -22.05 -14.33
CA THR A 450 -19.76 -21.38 -14.95
C THR A 450 -19.40 -19.91 -15.30
N GLU A 451 -20.15 -19.31 -16.22
CA GLU A 451 -19.95 -17.90 -16.58
C GLU A 451 -20.10 -16.96 -15.37
N THR A 452 -21.04 -17.24 -14.47
CA THR A 452 -21.25 -16.44 -13.25
C THR A 452 -20.08 -16.56 -12.28
N GLU A 453 -19.57 -17.76 -12.06
CA GLU A 453 -18.39 -17.98 -11.22
C GLU A 453 -17.18 -17.25 -11.81
N ARG A 454 -16.94 -17.39 -13.10
CA ARG A 454 -15.85 -16.71 -13.79
C ARG A 454 -15.92 -15.20 -13.60
N LYS A 455 -17.09 -14.57 -13.76
CA LYS A 455 -17.27 -13.13 -13.51
C LYS A 455 -16.92 -12.74 -12.06
N ARG A 456 -17.35 -13.51 -11.07
CA ARG A 456 -17.05 -13.26 -9.66
C ARG A 456 -15.56 -13.40 -9.34
N TYR A 457 -14.92 -14.45 -9.87
CA TYR A 457 -13.48 -14.63 -9.71
C TYR A 457 -12.65 -13.55 -10.42
N ASN A 458 -13.08 -13.09 -11.59
CA ASN A 458 -12.50 -11.94 -12.27
C ASN A 458 -12.54 -10.68 -11.39
N ILE A 459 -13.68 -10.39 -10.76
CA ILE A 459 -13.80 -9.26 -9.84
C ILE A 459 -12.90 -9.45 -8.62
N ALA A 460 -12.84 -10.64 -8.04
CA ALA A 460 -11.94 -10.92 -6.92
C ALA A 460 -10.46 -10.74 -7.32
N TYR A 461 -10.08 -11.24 -8.49
CA TYR A 461 -8.74 -11.06 -9.04
C TYR A 461 -8.39 -9.58 -9.24
N LEU A 462 -9.28 -8.82 -9.91
CA LEU A 462 -9.10 -7.38 -10.11
C LEU A 462 -9.01 -6.63 -8.78
N ASN A 463 -9.82 -6.98 -7.78
CA ASN A 463 -9.72 -6.36 -6.45
C ASN A 463 -8.36 -6.58 -5.81
N ILE A 464 -7.82 -7.80 -5.85
CA ILE A 464 -6.51 -8.12 -5.25
C ILE A 464 -5.37 -7.45 -6.05
N LYS A 465 -5.44 -7.50 -7.38
CA LYS A 465 -4.35 -6.98 -8.23
C LYS A 465 -4.38 -5.46 -8.42
N TRP A 466 -5.50 -4.77 -8.19
CA TRP A 466 -5.63 -3.33 -8.44
C TRP A 466 -6.10 -2.54 -7.22
N PHE A 467 -7.32 -2.80 -6.75
CA PHE A 467 -7.92 -1.97 -5.70
C PHE A 467 -7.19 -2.15 -4.37
N MET A 468 -6.90 -3.40 -4.00
CA MET A 468 -6.10 -3.70 -2.81
C MET A 468 -4.68 -3.11 -2.91
N GLN A 469 -4.05 -3.14 -4.10
CA GLN A 469 -2.74 -2.52 -4.30
C GLN A 469 -2.78 -1.01 -4.05
N THR A 470 -3.84 -0.33 -4.50
CA THR A 470 -4.05 1.11 -4.23
C THR A 470 -4.14 1.40 -2.74
N LEU A 471 -4.85 0.55 -1.98
CA LEU A 471 -5.01 0.70 -0.53
C LEU A 471 -3.74 0.34 0.24
N LEU A 472 -3.00 -0.68 -0.19
CA LEU A 472 -1.71 -1.05 0.41
C LEU A 472 -0.65 0.04 0.18
N ASP A 473 -0.55 0.57 -1.04
CA ASP A 473 0.32 1.71 -1.35
C ASP A 473 -0.06 2.94 -0.50
N ARG A 474 -1.35 3.26 -0.42
CA ARG A 474 -1.86 4.31 0.48
C ARG A 474 -1.41 4.08 1.91
N MET A 475 -1.66 2.89 2.46
CA MET A 475 -1.36 2.58 3.86
C MET A 475 0.14 2.69 4.14
N ASP A 476 1.01 2.06 3.33
CA ASP A 476 2.45 2.13 3.54
C ASP A 476 2.99 3.56 3.39
N ARG A 477 2.64 4.25 2.28
CA ARG A 477 3.23 5.55 1.96
C ARG A 477 2.82 6.62 2.96
N THR A 478 1.54 6.69 3.36
CA THR A 478 1.07 7.71 4.32
C THR A 478 1.53 7.42 5.74
N SER A 479 1.50 6.18 6.20
CA SER A 479 1.96 5.83 7.54
C SER A 479 3.48 6.01 7.68
N MET A 480 4.24 5.59 6.66
CA MET A 480 5.69 5.71 6.68
C MET A 480 6.19 7.14 6.48
N TYR A 481 5.43 8.01 5.84
CA TYR A 481 5.73 9.44 5.79
C TYR A 481 5.78 10.05 7.20
N SER A 482 5.03 9.49 8.12
CA SER A 482 5.06 9.84 9.54
C SER A 482 6.04 8.98 10.37
N GLY A 483 6.71 8.00 9.78
CA GLY A 483 7.55 7.03 10.50
C GLY A 483 6.76 6.06 11.38
N LEU A 484 5.53 5.70 10.98
CA LEU A 484 4.67 4.69 11.62
C LEU A 484 4.62 3.43 10.74
N GLU A 485 4.95 2.28 11.29
CA GLU A 485 4.79 1.00 10.60
C GLU A 485 3.35 0.51 10.66
N ALA A 486 2.65 0.49 9.53
CA ALA A 486 1.36 -0.18 9.42
C ALA A 486 1.56 -1.64 8.97
N ARG A 487 0.92 -2.56 9.71
CA ARG A 487 0.82 -4.00 9.41
C ARG A 487 -0.60 -4.35 9.01
N VAL A 488 -0.72 -5.29 8.08
CA VAL A 488 -1.99 -5.63 7.41
C VAL A 488 -2.27 -7.14 7.51
N PRO A 489 -2.74 -7.63 8.66
CA PRO A 489 -2.89 -9.08 8.91
C PRO A 489 -3.76 -9.82 7.89
N PHE A 490 -4.79 -9.17 7.34
CA PHE A 490 -5.62 -9.77 6.28
C PHE A 490 -4.85 -10.03 4.99
N ALA A 491 -3.79 -9.26 4.71
CA ALA A 491 -2.95 -9.46 3.53
C ALA A 491 -1.90 -10.58 3.67
N ASP A 492 -1.99 -11.44 4.69
CA ASP A 492 -1.20 -12.67 4.75
C ASP A 492 -1.53 -13.54 3.52
N HIS A 493 -0.51 -13.91 2.77
CA HIS A 493 -0.68 -14.67 1.53
C HIS A 493 -1.43 -15.99 1.72
N ARG A 494 -1.32 -16.65 2.88
CA ARG A 494 -2.04 -17.88 3.21
C ARG A 494 -3.55 -17.65 3.28
N ILE A 495 -3.97 -16.50 3.81
CA ILE A 495 -5.39 -16.08 3.84
C ILE A 495 -5.85 -15.80 2.41
N ILE A 496 -5.08 -15.04 1.64
CA ILE A 496 -5.41 -14.69 0.26
C ILE A 496 -5.53 -15.95 -0.60
N GLU A 497 -4.54 -16.83 -0.58
CA GLU A 497 -4.54 -18.10 -1.34
C GLU A 497 -5.74 -18.96 -1.01
N TYR A 498 -6.07 -19.11 0.27
CA TYR A 498 -7.18 -19.92 0.72
C TYR A 498 -8.53 -19.30 0.33
N VAL A 499 -8.76 -18.04 0.75
CA VAL A 499 -10.04 -17.35 0.58
C VAL A 499 -10.33 -17.02 -0.89
N PHE A 500 -9.31 -16.78 -1.73
CA PHE A 500 -9.49 -16.58 -3.17
C PHE A 500 -10.20 -17.77 -3.82
N ASN A 501 -9.92 -18.99 -3.37
CA ASN A 501 -10.51 -20.22 -3.90
C ASN A 501 -11.85 -20.62 -3.27
N VAL A 502 -12.27 -19.99 -2.16
CA VAL A 502 -13.57 -20.26 -1.53
C VAL A 502 -14.72 -19.79 -2.43
N PRO A 503 -15.76 -20.64 -2.67
CA PRO A 503 -16.94 -20.26 -3.43
C PRO A 503 -17.66 -19.04 -2.87
N TRP A 504 -18.25 -18.24 -3.77
CA TRP A 504 -18.95 -17.01 -3.39
C TRP A 504 -20.09 -17.25 -2.39
N GLU A 505 -20.82 -18.34 -2.56
CA GLU A 505 -21.95 -18.75 -1.74
C GLU A 505 -21.56 -18.96 -0.26
N MET A 506 -20.29 -19.26 0.02
CA MET A 506 -19.75 -19.34 1.38
C MET A 506 -19.36 -17.95 1.93
N LYS A 507 -18.97 -17.00 1.07
CA LYS A 507 -18.58 -15.64 1.46
C LYS A 507 -19.76 -14.72 1.67
N TYR A 508 -20.85 -14.94 0.94
CA TYR A 508 -22.08 -14.13 0.95
C TYR A 508 -23.30 -15.01 1.16
N GLN A 509 -23.94 -14.87 2.32
CA GLN A 509 -25.08 -15.71 2.68
C GLN A 509 -26.24 -14.85 3.19
N ASN A 510 -27.46 -15.19 2.79
CA ASN A 510 -28.69 -14.52 3.26
C ASN A 510 -28.68 -12.99 3.09
N GLY A 511 -28.02 -12.47 2.05
CA GLY A 511 -27.90 -11.04 1.82
C GLY A 511 -26.86 -10.34 2.70
N VAL A 512 -26.01 -11.10 3.41
CA VAL A 512 -24.98 -10.57 4.32
C VAL A 512 -23.60 -10.73 3.68
N GLU A 513 -22.92 -9.61 3.49
CA GLU A 513 -21.54 -9.56 3.03
C GLU A 513 -20.57 -10.07 4.10
N LYS A 514 -19.46 -10.68 3.66
CA LYS A 514 -18.43 -11.27 4.53
C LYS A 514 -18.97 -12.29 5.54
N ALA A 515 -20.02 -13.05 5.19
CA ALA A 515 -20.65 -14.03 6.08
C ALA A 515 -19.63 -15.03 6.64
N LEU A 516 -18.74 -15.56 5.80
CA LEU A 516 -17.65 -16.43 6.22
C LEU A 516 -16.74 -15.80 7.29
N LEU A 517 -16.36 -14.53 7.10
CA LEU A 517 -15.52 -13.81 8.07
C LEU A 517 -16.24 -13.62 9.41
N ARG A 518 -17.54 -13.29 9.37
CA ARG A 518 -18.39 -13.12 10.54
C ARG A 518 -18.49 -14.41 11.34
N ASP A 519 -18.73 -15.54 10.67
CA ASP A 519 -18.83 -16.85 11.31
C ASP A 519 -17.47 -17.33 11.86
N ALA A 520 -16.37 -17.08 11.15
CA ALA A 520 -15.03 -17.43 11.58
C ALA A 520 -14.57 -16.69 12.86
N CYS A 521 -15.20 -15.55 13.15
CA CYS A 521 -14.81 -14.66 14.26
C CYS A 521 -15.97 -14.37 15.24
N LYS A 522 -17.06 -15.15 15.19
CA LYS A 522 -18.26 -14.93 16.02
C LYS A 522 -18.01 -14.96 17.52
N ASP A 523 -16.99 -15.68 17.98
CA ASP A 523 -16.60 -15.74 19.40
C ASP A 523 -15.71 -14.57 19.86
N LEU A 524 -15.32 -13.70 18.93
CA LEU A 524 -14.48 -12.54 19.20
C LEU A 524 -15.26 -11.26 19.39
N LEU A 525 -16.43 -11.13 18.78
CA LEU A 525 -17.13 -9.85 18.70
C LEU A 525 -18.52 -9.93 19.32
N PRO A 526 -18.99 -8.84 19.98
CA PRO A 526 -20.40 -8.69 20.36
C PRO A 526 -21.34 -8.78 19.15
N ALA A 527 -22.57 -9.23 19.39
CA ALA A 527 -23.56 -9.47 18.34
C ALA A 527 -23.86 -8.21 17.50
N GLU A 528 -23.89 -7.05 18.12
CA GLU A 528 -24.13 -5.76 17.48
C GLU A 528 -23.05 -5.45 16.42
N LEU A 529 -21.81 -5.79 16.69
CA LEU A 529 -20.69 -5.63 15.74
C LEU A 529 -20.71 -6.70 14.64
N LEU A 530 -21.04 -7.94 15.00
CA LEU A 530 -21.17 -9.03 14.03
C LEU A 530 -22.26 -8.76 12.98
N HIS A 531 -23.29 -7.99 13.32
CA HIS A 531 -24.38 -7.65 12.40
C HIS A 531 -24.29 -6.22 11.84
N ARG A 532 -23.23 -5.47 12.17
CA ARG A 532 -23.00 -4.14 11.61
C ARG A 532 -22.87 -4.22 10.09
N LYS A 533 -23.57 -3.33 9.38
CA LYS A 533 -23.40 -3.16 7.93
C LYS A 533 -22.04 -2.54 7.63
N LYS A 534 -21.50 -2.86 6.45
CA LYS A 534 -20.26 -2.23 5.94
C LYS A 534 -20.38 -0.72 5.97
N SER A 535 -19.38 -0.06 6.58
CA SER A 535 -19.16 1.38 6.52
C SER A 535 -17.80 1.64 5.84
N PRO A 536 -17.70 2.58 4.93
CA PRO A 536 -16.42 2.96 4.32
C PRO A 536 -15.56 3.72 5.34
N TYR A 537 -14.31 4.03 4.95
CA TYR A 537 -13.44 4.94 5.68
C TYR A 537 -14.17 6.28 5.93
N PRO A 538 -14.05 6.89 7.13
CA PRO A 538 -14.75 8.13 7.44
C PRO A 538 -14.33 9.27 6.51
N LYS A 539 -15.27 10.17 6.20
CA LYS A 539 -15.02 11.40 5.46
C LYS A 539 -15.59 12.61 6.19
N THR A 540 -15.07 13.79 5.86
CA THR A 540 -15.67 15.02 6.35
C THR A 540 -16.97 15.34 5.62
N TYR A 541 -17.97 15.80 6.35
CA TYR A 541 -19.21 16.38 5.84
C TYR A 541 -19.26 17.90 6.07
N HIS A 542 -18.18 18.47 6.62
CA HIS A 542 -18.12 19.90 6.92
C HIS A 542 -18.05 20.73 5.62
N PRO A 543 -18.99 21.67 5.38
CA PRO A 543 -19.06 22.46 4.13
C PRO A 543 -17.86 23.39 3.93
N GLY A 544 -17.09 23.65 4.99
CA GLY A 544 -15.84 24.44 4.94
C GLY A 544 -14.78 23.81 4.05
N TYR A 545 -14.69 22.47 4.03
CA TYR A 545 -13.71 21.77 3.21
C TYR A 545 -13.90 22.03 1.70
N GLU A 546 -15.14 21.92 1.21
CA GLU A 546 -15.46 22.23 -0.18
C GLU A 546 -15.14 23.68 -0.54
N LYS A 547 -15.43 24.64 0.36
CA LYS A 547 -15.10 26.06 0.14
C LYS A 547 -13.60 26.28 0.01
N LEU A 548 -12.79 25.59 0.81
CA LEU A 548 -11.32 25.65 0.71
C LEU A 548 -10.84 25.12 -0.66
N LEU A 549 -11.39 24.00 -1.12
CA LEU A 549 -11.04 23.43 -2.43
C LEU A 549 -11.41 24.37 -3.59
N ILE A 550 -12.59 24.96 -3.55
CA ILE A 550 -13.05 25.95 -4.56
C ILE A 550 -12.12 27.17 -4.56
N SER A 551 -11.79 27.70 -3.37
CA SER A 551 -10.90 28.85 -3.23
C SER A 551 -9.51 28.57 -3.80
N GLU A 552 -8.93 27.40 -3.48
CA GLU A 552 -7.62 27.01 -3.97
C GLU A 552 -7.62 26.78 -5.49
N MET A 553 -8.67 26.16 -6.03
CA MET A 553 -8.75 25.93 -7.47
C MET A 553 -8.86 27.27 -8.23
N ARG A 554 -9.62 28.24 -7.73
CA ARG A 554 -9.64 29.60 -8.31
C ARG A 554 -8.28 30.29 -8.22
N HIS A 555 -7.60 30.16 -7.07
CA HIS A 555 -6.24 30.69 -6.92
C HIS A 555 -5.27 30.06 -7.95
N ILE A 556 -5.37 28.76 -8.20
CA ILE A 556 -4.56 28.06 -9.24
C ILE A 556 -4.90 28.63 -10.64
N LEU A 557 -6.18 28.86 -10.93
CA LEU A 557 -6.59 29.43 -12.23
C LEU A 557 -6.09 30.87 -12.45
N ASP A 558 -5.94 31.65 -11.38
CA ASP A 558 -5.38 33.01 -11.42
C ASP A 558 -3.87 33.03 -11.71
N GLN A 559 -3.15 31.93 -11.44
CA GLN A 559 -1.71 31.81 -11.74
C GLN A 559 -1.50 31.64 -13.25
N PRO A 560 -0.70 32.52 -13.92
CA PRO A 560 -0.51 32.44 -15.38
C PRO A 560 0.10 31.13 -15.85
N ASP A 561 1.00 30.56 -15.06
CA ASP A 561 1.91 29.45 -15.35
C ASP A 561 1.52 28.15 -14.59
N ALA A 562 0.28 28.06 -14.04
CA ALA A 562 -0.18 26.85 -13.38
C ALA A 562 -0.21 25.67 -14.38
N PRO A 563 0.53 24.57 -14.10
CA PRO A 563 0.69 23.46 -15.04
C PRO A 563 -0.62 22.85 -15.54
N VAL A 564 -1.64 22.72 -14.66
CA VAL A 564 -2.93 22.14 -15.04
C VAL A 564 -3.66 22.92 -16.13
N LYS A 565 -3.36 24.21 -16.32
CA LYS A 565 -3.95 25.06 -17.38
C LYS A 565 -3.57 24.60 -18.79
N THR A 566 -2.53 23.80 -18.94
CA THR A 566 -2.15 23.21 -20.23
C THR A 566 -3.24 22.29 -20.77
N PHE A 567 -3.98 21.58 -19.93
CA PHE A 567 -4.98 20.59 -20.31
C PHE A 567 -6.40 20.83 -19.73
N ILE A 568 -6.60 21.73 -18.78
CA ILE A 568 -7.94 22.09 -18.27
C ILE A 568 -8.61 23.14 -19.15
N ASP A 569 -9.89 22.96 -19.45
CA ASP A 569 -10.80 23.97 -19.96
C ASP A 569 -11.35 24.81 -18.82
N THR A 570 -10.90 26.05 -18.72
CA THR A 570 -11.22 26.96 -17.63
C THR A 570 -12.73 27.21 -17.52
N LYS A 571 -13.46 27.29 -18.65
CA LYS A 571 -14.91 27.56 -18.63
C LYS A 571 -15.72 26.38 -18.10
N LYS A 572 -15.33 25.16 -18.51
CA LYS A 572 -15.95 23.94 -17.98
C LYS A 572 -15.71 23.82 -16.46
N LEU A 573 -14.49 24.12 -16.02
CA LEU A 573 -14.14 24.09 -14.61
C LEU A 573 -14.88 25.15 -13.80
N GLU A 574 -14.98 26.41 -14.27
CA GLU A 574 -15.73 27.47 -13.59
C GLU A 574 -17.19 27.07 -13.36
N THR A 575 -17.83 26.46 -14.37
CA THR A 575 -19.19 25.93 -14.23
C THR A 575 -19.28 24.84 -13.14
N PHE A 576 -18.30 23.95 -13.07
CA PHE A 576 -18.25 22.91 -12.03
C PHE A 576 -18.04 23.50 -10.62
N LEU A 577 -17.26 24.58 -10.49
CA LEU A 577 -16.99 25.26 -9.21
C LEU A 577 -18.22 25.92 -8.59
N GLU A 578 -19.33 26.14 -9.34
CA GLU A 578 -20.56 26.69 -8.79
C GLU A 578 -21.23 25.71 -7.81
N ALA A 579 -21.18 24.39 -8.08
CA ALA A 579 -21.82 23.37 -7.26
C ALA A 579 -21.15 21.98 -7.34
N PRO A 580 -19.92 21.80 -6.85
CA PRO A 580 -19.19 20.51 -6.95
C PRO A 580 -19.93 19.35 -6.28
N THR A 581 -20.60 19.59 -5.15
CA THR A 581 -21.35 18.57 -4.39
C THR A 581 -22.57 18.05 -5.16
N GLU A 582 -23.15 18.78 -6.10
CA GLU A 582 -24.26 18.31 -6.94
C GLU A 582 -23.83 17.12 -7.83
N TYR A 583 -22.54 16.96 -8.08
CA TYR A 583 -22.00 15.76 -8.66
C TYR A 583 -21.98 14.63 -7.62
N GLY A 584 -23.11 14.06 -7.29
CA GLY A 584 -23.34 13.13 -6.18
C GLY A 584 -22.85 11.69 -6.39
N LYS A 585 -22.15 11.37 -7.50
CA LYS A 585 -21.69 10.00 -7.80
C LYS A 585 -20.20 9.82 -7.50
N PRO A 586 -19.79 8.69 -6.87
CA PRO A 586 -18.39 8.35 -6.78
C PRO A 586 -17.79 8.06 -8.17
N TRP A 587 -16.62 8.65 -8.47
CA TRP A 587 -15.88 8.41 -9.70
C TRP A 587 -14.73 7.40 -9.48
N PHE A 588 -14.37 7.15 -8.20
CA PHE A 588 -13.44 6.10 -7.81
C PHE A 588 -13.80 5.54 -6.43
N GLY A 589 -13.88 4.21 -6.31
CA GLY A 589 -14.27 3.53 -5.07
C GLY A 589 -15.67 3.93 -4.61
N GLN A 590 -15.82 4.17 -3.31
CA GLN A 590 -17.08 4.59 -2.69
C GLN A 590 -17.06 6.05 -2.19
N LEU A 591 -15.88 6.66 -2.10
CA LEU A 591 -15.67 7.94 -1.38
C LEU A 591 -15.39 9.13 -2.29
N MET A 592 -14.76 8.92 -3.45
CA MET A 592 -14.30 10.00 -4.32
C MET A 592 -15.44 10.52 -5.18
N ALA A 593 -15.98 11.68 -4.82
CA ALA A 593 -17.09 12.39 -5.51
C ALA A 593 -16.63 13.77 -6.02
N GLY A 594 -17.52 14.72 -6.22
CA GLY A 594 -17.21 16.03 -6.79
C GLY A 594 -16.11 16.82 -6.08
N PRO A 595 -16.20 17.06 -4.76
CA PRO A 595 -15.14 17.75 -4.03
C PRO A 595 -13.78 17.04 -4.15
N GLN A 596 -13.76 15.70 -4.10
CA GLN A 596 -12.54 14.92 -4.27
C GLN A 596 -11.96 15.00 -5.69
N LEU A 597 -12.79 15.27 -6.70
CA LEU A 597 -12.29 15.54 -8.04
C LEU A 597 -11.50 16.86 -8.09
N LEU A 598 -12.00 17.94 -7.47
CA LEU A 598 -11.24 19.18 -7.32
C LEU A 598 -9.92 18.96 -6.56
N ALA A 599 -9.98 18.26 -5.43
CA ALA A 599 -8.80 17.93 -4.64
C ALA A 599 -7.77 17.15 -5.47
N TYR A 600 -8.21 16.24 -6.35
CA TYR A 600 -7.33 15.47 -7.23
C TYR A 600 -6.60 16.36 -8.25
N PHE A 601 -7.29 17.31 -8.85
CA PHE A 601 -6.65 18.27 -9.77
C PHE A 601 -5.75 19.28 -9.05
N ILE A 602 -6.05 19.65 -7.82
CA ILE A 602 -5.14 20.42 -6.96
C ILE A 602 -3.85 19.61 -6.69
N GLN A 603 -3.98 18.32 -6.40
CA GLN A 603 -2.83 17.43 -6.23
C GLN A 603 -2.01 17.27 -7.53
N ILE A 604 -2.67 17.14 -8.69
CA ILE A 604 -1.98 17.08 -10.00
C ILE A 604 -1.19 18.37 -10.22
N ASN A 605 -1.80 19.54 -9.97
CA ASN A 605 -1.12 20.83 -10.14
C ASN A 605 0.14 20.91 -9.24
N TYR A 606 -0.01 20.58 -7.96
CA TYR A 606 1.09 20.59 -7.00
C TYR A 606 2.20 19.60 -7.41
N TRP A 607 1.84 18.39 -7.82
CA TRP A 607 2.76 17.37 -8.29
C TRP A 607 3.58 17.82 -9.50
N MET A 608 2.92 18.42 -10.49
CA MET A 608 3.60 18.95 -11.67
C MET A 608 4.54 20.10 -11.33
N GLN A 609 4.14 21.01 -10.43
CA GLN A 609 5.00 22.10 -9.95
C GLN A 609 6.20 21.56 -9.20
N LYS A 610 6.00 20.61 -8.28
CA LYS A 610 7.05 20.04 -7.42
C LYS A 610 8.18 19.38 -8.23
N TYR A 611 7.82 18.62 -9.24
CA TYR A 611 8.78 17.89 -10.07
C TYR A 611 9.12 18.60 -11.39
N HIS A 612 8.68 19.84 -11.59
CA HIS A 612 8.90 20.65 -12.81
C HIS A 612 8.47 19.92 -14.08
N LEU A 613 7.33 19.23 -14.03
CA LEU A 613 6.80 18.44 -15.14
C LEU A 613 6.15 19.34 -16.20
N ASN A 614 6.57 19.16 -17.43
CA ASN A 614 6.01 19.82 -18.62
C ASN A 614 5.43 18.73 -19.54
N LEU A 615 4.25 19.00 -20.14
CA LEU A 615 3.59 18.14 -21.11
C LEU A 615 3.85 18.61 -22.54
#